data_cf2f178b739216f36ef6dbb0a9746249
#
_entry.id   cf2f178b739216f36ef6dbb0a9746249
#
_cell.length_a   1.000
_cell.length_b   1.000
_cell.length_c   1.000
_cell.angle_alpha   90.00
_cell.angle_beta   90.00
_cell.angle_gamma   90.00
#
_symmetry.space_group_name_H-M   'P 1'
#
loop_
_entity.id
_entity.type
_entity.pdbx_description
1 polymer ?
#
loop_
_entity_poly.entity_id
_entity_poly.type
_entity_poly.pdbx_seq_one_letter_code
_entity_poly.pdbx_strand_id
1 'polypeptide(L)'
;MTTKQIPVWIDCDTGTDDSVAIMLAHALPELSVVALSAVAGNSPLYNTFPNTRRIVHLLGADYPVYPGAERPLVRQPHVAGKFHGENGLGDVELPLPDCAPETTPAWDALYEAAERMPGELRLVATGPLTNVAIALTKYPELKTLLHSIALMGGAAVGGNVTPAAEFNIYDDPDAAQIVFKSGVPPVSYTHLT
;
A
#
# COMPACT_ATOMS: atom_id res chain seq x y z
N MET A 1 -28.38 2.24 -15.18
CA MET A 1 -27.41 3.31 -14.95
C MET A 1 -26.12 2.65 -14.50
N THR A 2 -25.09 2.68 -15.31
CA THR A 2 -23.77 2.18 -14.90
C THR A 2 -23.20 3.17 -13.88
N THR A 3 -23.14 2.76 -12.63
CA THR A 3 -22.44 3.54 -11.58
C THR A 3 -20.99 3.73 -12.03
N LYS A 4 -20.51 4.98 -12.04
CA LYS A 4 -19.09 5.27 -12.35
C LYS A 4 -18.25 4.57 -11.28
N GLN A 5 -17.36 3.67 -11.69
CA GLN A 5 -16.44 3.00 -10.77
C GLN A 5 -15.45 4.01 -10.17
N ILE A 6 -15.03 3.73 -8.96
CA ILE A 6 -14.07 4.55 -8.22
C ILE A 6 -12.66 4.02 -8.52
N PRO A 7 -11.78 4.79 -9.18
CA PRO A 7 -10.41 4.35 -9.43
C PRO A 7 -9.61 4.33 -8.11
N VAL A 8 -8.98 3.19 -7.84
CA VAL A 8 -8.17 2.99 -6.64
C VAL A 8 -6.77 2.49 -6.98
N TRP A 9 -5.78 3.03 -6.31
CA TRP A 9 -4.42 2.52 -6.21
C TRP A 9 -4.23 1.91 -4.83
N ILE A 10 -3.70 0.69 -4.74
CA ILE A 10 -3.47 0.02 -3.46
C ILE A 10 -1.96 -0.04 -3.20
N ASP A 11 -1.50 0.57 -2.11
CA ASP A 11 -0.12 0.49 -1.63
C ASP A 11 -0.08 -0.38 -0.38
N CYS A 12 0.63 -1.51 -0.41
CA CYS A 12 0.52 -2.56 0.58
C CYS A 12 1.86 -3.24 0.87
N ASP A 13 2.00 -3.82 2.04
CA ASP A 13 3.14 -4.66 2.43
C ASP A 13 2.75 -6.14 2.50
N THR A 14 2.10 -6.63 1.48
CA THR A 14 1.26 -7.82 1.34
C THR A 14 1.59 -8.95 2.31
N GLY A 15 0.79 -8.96 3.37
CA GLY A 15 0.58 -10.04 4.31
C GLY A 15 -0.73 -10.79 4.02
N THR A 16 -1.20 -11.55 5.00
CA THR A 16 -2.46 -12.32 4.89
C THR A 16 -3.69 -11.42 4.84
N ASP A 17 -3.71 -10.34 5.59
CA ASP A 17 -4.79 -9.35 5.65
C ASP A 17 -4.82 -8.45 4.42
N ASP A 18 -3.68 -7.97 3.93
CA ASP A 18 -3.58 -7.26 2.64
C ASP A 18 -4.10 -8.12 1.50
N SER A 19 -3.80 -9.42 1.53
CA SER A 19 -4.29 -10.36 0.52
C SER A 19 -5.83 -10.36 0.47
N VAL A 20 -6.48 -10.36 1.63
CA VAL A 20 -7.95 -10.26 1.73
C VAL A 20 -8.43 -8.90 1.24
N ALA A 21 -7.73 -7.80 1.57
CA ALA A 21 -8.08 -6.47 1.12
C ALA A 21 -8.01 -6.34 -0.42
N ILE A 22 -6.98 -6.91 -1.04
CA ILE A 22 -6.83 -6.95 -2.51
C ILE A 22 -7.97 -7.78 -3.15
N MET A 23 -8.26 -8.96 -2.60
CA MET A 23 -9.36 -9.81 -3.06
C MET A 23 -10.72 -9.09 -2.94
N LEU A 24 -10.95 -8.39 -1.85
CA LEU A 24 -12.17 -7.60 -1.64
C LEU A 24 -12.26 -6.45 -2.64
N ALA A 25 -11.18 -5.70 -2.85
CA ALA A 25 -11.16 -4.61 -3.83
C ALA A 25 -11.43 -5.11 -5.25
N HIS A 26 -10.92 -6.29 -5.62
CA HIS A 26 -11.18 -6.94 -6.91
C HIS A 26 -12.66 -7.36 -7.05
N ALA A 27 -13.28 -7.84 -5.97
CA ALA A 27 -14.65 -8.35 -6.00
C ALA A 27 -15.72 -7.24 -5.94
N LEU A 28 -15.38 -6.03 -5.50
CA LEU A 28 -16.32 -4.92 -5.37
C LEU A 28 -16.55 -4.22 -6.72
N PRO A 29 -17.77 -4.30 -7.30
CA PRO A 29 -18.06 -3.73 -8.61
C PRO A 29 -18.00 -2.20 -8.64
N GLU A 30 -18.03 -1.55 -7.48
CA GLU A 30 -17.91 -0.09 -7.33
C GLU A 30 -16.47 0.40 -7.48
N LEU A 31 -15.49 -0.49 -7.34
CA LEU A 31 -14.07 -0.15 -7.42
C LEU A 31 -13.49 -0.54 -8.78
N SER A 32 -12.54 0.26 -9.24
CA SER A 32 -11.67 -0.04 -10.37
C SER A 32 -10.23 0.00 -9.88
N VAL A 33 -9.65 -1.17 -9.63
CA VAL A 33 -8.23 -1.25 -9.24
C VAL A 33 -7.38 -0.85 -10.44
N VAL A 34 -6.67 0.27 -10.32
CA VAL A 34 -5.82 0.83 -11.38
C VAL A 34 -4.46 0.16 -11.37
N ALA A 35 -3.89 -0.01 -10.20
CA ALA A 35 -2.59 -0.63 -9.97
C ALA A 35 -2.38 -0.94 -8.49
N LEU A 36 -1.33 -1.70 -8.21
CA LEU A 36 -0.85 -1.93 -6.85
C LEU A 36 0.63 -1.54 -6.75
N SER A 37 1.06 -1.21 -5.55
CA SER A 37 2.47 -1.07 -5.21
C SER A 37 2.80 -1.82 -3.92
N ALA A 38 4.02 -2.33 -3.85
CA ALA A 38 4.49 -3.02 -2.68
C ALA A 38 5.50 -2.17 -1.91
N VAL A 39 5.48 -2.25 -0.59
CA VAL A 39 6.43 -1.64 0.34
C VAL A 39 6.96 -2.69 1.30
N ALA A 40 8.14 -2.49 1.86
CA ALA A 40 8.60 -3.29 2.99
C ALA A 40 7.83 -2.89 4.26
N GLY A 41 7.51 -3.87 5.08
CA GLY A 41 6.78 -3.69 6.33
C GLY A 41 6.60 -5.03 7.04
N ASN A 42 5.47 -5.68 6.89
CA ASN A 42 5.18 -7.04 7.41
C ASN A 42 6.30 -8.02 7.10
N SER A 43 6.93 -7.85 5.94
CA SER A 43 8.08 -8.62 5.47
C SER A 43 8.96 -7.72 4.58
N PRO A 44 10.22 -8.08 4.35
CA PRO A 44 11.06 -7.34 3.40
C PRO A 44 10.45 -7.30 1.99
N LEU A 45 10.79 -6.25 1.21
CA LEU A 45 10.25 -6.06 -0.13
C LEU A 45 10.42 -7.27 -1.06
N TYR A 46 11.51 -8.02 -0.91
CA TYR A 46 11.75 -9.25 -1.70
C TYR A 46 10.70 -10.35 -1.44
N ASN A 47 9.88 -10.22 -0.38
CA ASN A 47 8.71 -11.05 -0.12
C ASN A 47 7.42 -10.31 -0.49
N THR A 48 7.22 -9.07 -0.02
CA THR A 48 5.96 -8.35 -0.21
C THR A 48 5.65 -8.09 -1.68
N PHE A 49 6.65 -7.71 -2.47
CA PHE A 49 6.46 -7.47 -3.90
C PHE A 49 6.05 -8.74 -4.68
N PRO A 50 6.77 -9.87 -4.62
CA PRO A 50 6.27 -11.08 -5.26
C PRO A 50 4.96 -11.58 -4.66
N ASN A 51 4.68 -11.36 -3.37
CA ASN A 51 3.41 -11.75 -2.76
C ASN A 51 2.23 -10.97 -3.35
N THR A 52 2.36 -9.65 -3.52
CA THR A 52 1.35 -8.85 -4.21
C THR A 52 1.07 -9.40 -5.61
N ARG A 53 2.10 -9.72 -6.37
CA ARG A 53 1.99 -10.32 -7.71
C ARG A 53 1.30 -11.68 -7.70
N ARG A 54 1.60 -12.51 -6.70
CA ARG A 54 0.95 -13.83 -6.51
C ARG A 54 -0.55 -13.69 -6.28
N ILE A 55 -0.96 -12.73 -5.45
CA ILE A 55 -2.38 -12.48 -5.17
C ILE A 55 -3.10 -11.97 -6.43
N VAL A 56 -2.53 -11.02 -7.16
CA VAL A 56 -3.10 -10.54 -8.43
C VAL A 56 -3.22 -11.69 -9.44
N HIS A 57 -2.21 -12.54 -9.55
CA HIS A 57 -2.23 -13.72 -10.42
C HIS A 57 -3.31 -14.75 -10.00
N LEU A 58 -3.45 -15.01 -8.71
CA LEU A 58 -4.48 -15.90 -8.16
C LEU A 58 -5.90 -15.43 -8.52
N LEU A 59 -6.12 -14.13 -8.58
CA LEU A 59 -7.39 -13.51 -8.97
C LEU A 59 -7.66 -13.55 -10.49
N GLY A 60 -6.68 -13.96 -11.29
CA GLY A 60 -6.77 -13.89 -12.76
C GLY A 60 -6.86 -12.46 -13.28
N ALA A 61 -6.35 -11.49 -12.51
CA ALA A 61 -6.37 -10.07 -12.86
C ALA A 61 -5.05 -9.63 -13.51
N ASP A 62 -5.12 -8.57 -14.34
CA ASP A 62 -3.98 -7.99 -15.06
C ASP A 62 -3.55 -6.64 -14.47
N TYR A 63 -3.69 -6.47 -13.16
CA TYR A 63 -3.26 -5.24 -12.51
C TYR A 63 -1.74 -5.14 -12.49
N PRO A 64 -1.14 -4.01 -12.94
CA PRO A 64 0.29 -3.80 -12.78
C PRO A 64 0.64 -3.68 -11.29
N VAL A 65 1.76 -4.29 -10.90
CA VAL A 65 2.28 -4.26 -9.53
C VAL A 65 3.68 -3.67 -9.56
N TYR A 66 3.86 -2.56 -8.86
CA TYR A 66 5.12 -1.79 -8.88
C TYR A 66 5.95 -2.01 -7.60
N PRO A 67 7.28 -2.17 -7.74
CA PRO A 67 8.17 -2.26 -6.59
C PRO A 67 8.34 -0.90 -5.91
N GLY A 68 8.30 -0.87 -4.59
CA GLY A 68 8.47 0.33 -3.79
C GLY A 68 9.72 0.31 -2.92
N ALA A 69 9.62 0.96 -1.76
CA ALA A 69 10.72 1.14 -0.83
C ALA A 69 11.05 -0.17 -0.09
N GLU A 70 12.35 -0.46 0.01
CA GLU A 70 12.88 -1.62 0.73
C GLU A 70 13.05 -1.36 2.23
N ARG A 71 12.92 -0.10 2.65
CA ARG A 71 13.14 0.34 4.04
C ARG A 71 12.46 1.67 4.32
N PRO A 72 12.21 2.00 5.59
CA PRO A 72 11.74 3.31 6.04
C PRO A 72 12.67 4.45 5.61
N LEU A 73 12.16 5.69 5.56
CA LEU A 73 12.91 6.88 5.14
C LEU A 73 14.18 7.10 5.98
N VAL A 74 14.07 6.96 7.28
CA VAL A 74 15.16 7.32 8.21
C VAL A 74 15.55 6.15 9.11
N ARG A 75 14.57 5.42 9.62
CA ARG A 75 14.79 4.33 10.57
C ARG A 75 15.39 3.09 9.93
N GLN A 76 15.97 2.24 10.80
CA GLN A 76 16.23 0.85 10.42
C GLN A 76 14.90 0.10 10.32
N PRO A 77 14.75 -0.81 9.36
CA PRO A 77 13.53 -1.61 9.21
C PRO A 77 13.19 -2.34 10.52
N HIS A 78 11.92 -2.29 10.90
CA HIS A 78 11.39 -3.08 12.01
C HIS A 78 10.53 -4.19 11.41
N VAL A 79 11.05 -5.41 11.43
CA VAL A 79 10.31 -6.56 10.90
C VAL A 79 9.20 -6.94 11.88
N ALA A 80 7.98 -7.04 11.40
CA ALA A 80 6.76 -7.37 12.18
C ALA A 80 6.74 -8.81 12.74
N GLY A 81 7.88 -9.39 13.05
CA GLY A 81 7.98 -10.73 13.59
C GLY A 81 7.38 -11.80 12.67
N LYS A 82 7.01 -12.96 13.22
CA LYS A 82 6.49 -14.09 12.45
C LYS A 82 4.96 -14.10 12.31
N PHE A 83 4.27 -12.96 12.40
CA PHE A 83 2.80 -12.92 12.34
C PHE A 83 2.24 -13.41 11.00
N HIS A 84 2.96 -13.15 9.90
CA HIS A 84 2.56 -13.55 8.54
C HIS A 84 3.38 -14.73 7.99
N GLY A 85 4.04 -15.53 8.86
CA GLY A 85 4.93 -16.60 8.43
C GLY A 85 6.30 -16.11 7.92
N GLU A 86 7.18 -17.02 7.53
CA GLU A 86 8.51 -16.65 7.04
C GLU A 86 8.47 -16.03 5.63
N ASN A 87 7.51 -16.46 4.81
CA ASN A 87 7.31 -15.92 3.45
C ASN A 87 6.38 -14.71 3.38
N GLY A 88 5.78 -14.29 4.50
CA GLY A 88 4.83 -13.18 4.57
C GLY A 88 3.38 -13.53 4.18
N LEU A 89 3.08 -14.78 3.80
CA LEU A 89 1.75 -15.26 3.42
C LEU A 89 1.25 -16.43 4.29
N GLY A 90 1.66 -16.48 5.56
CA GLY A 90 1.31 -17.58 6.46
C GLY A 90 1.89 -18.92 6.00
N ASP A 91 3.06 -18.86 5.34
CA ASP A 91 3.79 -19.99 4.76
C ASP A 91 3.03 -20.72 3.63
N VAL A 92 1.98 -20.08 3.08
CA VAL A 92 1.28 -20.58 1.89
C VAL A 92 2.12 -20.30 0.65
N GLU A 93 2.35 -21.32 -0.17
CA GLU A 93 3.02 -21.20 -1.46
C GLU A 93 1.99 -20.95 -2.57
N LEU A 94 2.10 -19.81 -3.24
CA LEU A 94 1.31 -19.48 -4.42
C LEU A 94 2.22 -19.30 -5.63
N PRO A 95 1.77 -19.67 -6.84
CA PRO A 95 2.56 -19.50 -8.05
C PRO A 95 2.78 -18.01 -8.37
N LEU A 96 3.98 -17.69 -8.87
CA LEU A 96 4.23 -16.39 -9.50
C LEU A 96 3.68 -16.37 -10.92
N PRO A 97 3.24 -15.20 -11.42
CA PRO A 97 2.93 -15.05 -12.84
C PRO A 97 4.18 -15.23 -13.70
N ASP A 98 3.99 -15.79 -14.91
CA ASP A 98 5.09 -15.99 -15.88
C ASP A 98 5.57 -14.68 -16.53
N CYS A 99 4.85 -13.57 -16.37
CA CYS A 99 5.24 -12.28 -16.92
C CYS A 99 6.38 -11.63 -16.12
N ALA A 100 7.20 -10.84 -16.81
CA ALA A 100 8.24 -10.04 -16.18
C ALA A 100 7.64 -9.06 -15.15
N PRO A 101 8.31 -8.80 -14.03
CA PRO A 101 7.87 -7.81 -13.07
C PRO A 101 8.02 -6.38 -13.63
N GLU A 102 7.17 -5.47 -13.18
CA GLU A 102 7.37 -4.04 -13.36
C GLU A 102 8.67 -3.59 -12.68
N THR A 103 9.35 -2.64 -13.30
CA THR A 103 10.63 -2.10 -12.79
C THR A 103 10.54 -0.62 -12.44
N THR A 104 9.47 0.06 -12.87
CA THR A 104 9.22 1.45 -12.51
C THR A 104 8.99 1.55 -11.00
N PRO A 105 9.67 2.47 -10.30
CA PRO A 105 9.42 2.67 -8.88
C PRO A 105 7.96 3.06 -8.59
N ALA A 106 7.41 2.53 -7.50
CA ALA A 106 6.02 2.73 -7.10
C ALA A 106 5.59 4.22 -7.07
N TRP A 107 6.45 5.10 -6.55
CA TRP A 107 6.18 6.54 -6.47
C TRP A 107 6.11 7.24 -7.83
N ASP A 108 6.87 6.77 -8.82
CA ASP A 108 6.85 7.32 -10.17
C ASP A 108 5.59 6.86 -10.91
N ALA A 109 5.28 5.57 -10.82
CA ALA A 109 4.09 5.00 -11.42
C ALA A 109 2.78 5.55 -10.80
N LEU A 110 2.76 5.80 -9.48
CA LEU A 110 1.62 6.44 -8.78
C LEU A 110 1.41 7.87 -9.31
N TYR A 111 2.49 8.63 -9.46
CA TYR A 111 2.41 9.99 -10.00
C TYR A 111 1.85 9.99 -11.43
N GLU A 112 2.38 9.14 -12.31
CA GLU A 112 1.89 9.01 -13.68
C GLU A 112 0.41 8.57 -13.74
N ALA A 113 -0.03 7.69 -12.84
CA ALA A 113 -1.43 7.29 -12.75
C ALA A 113 -2.33 8.46 -12.31
N ALA A 114 -1.88 9.25 -11.33
CA ALA A 114 -2.61 10.41 -10.85
C ALA A 114 -2.71 11.53 -11.91
N GLU A 115 -1.66 11.73 -12.73
CA GLU A 115 -1.70 12.66 -13.86
C GLU A 115 -2.74 12.26 -14.93
N ARG A 116 -2.94 10.95 -15.14
CA ARG A 116 -3.95 10.47 -16.09
C ARG A 116 -5.38 10.60 -15.58
N MET A 117 -5.57 10.73 -14.27
CA MET A 117 -6.89 10.78 -13.60
C MET A 117 -6.93 11.88 -12.54
N PRO A 118 -6.70 13.16 -12.91
CA PRO A 118 -6.54 14.25 -11.96
C PRO A 118 -7.82 14.44 -11.12
N GLY A 119 -7.67 14.38 -9.80
CA GLY A 119 -8.75 14.55 -8.83
C GLY A 119 -9.70 13.33 -8.71
N GLU A 120 -9.43 12.22 -9.41
CA GLU A 120 -10.30 11.03 -9.35
C GLU A 120 -9.66 9.87 -8.57
N LEU A 121 -8.34 9.69 -8.68
CA LEU A 121 -7.64 8.55 -8.09
C LEU A 121 -7.64 8.60 -6.57
N ARG A 122 -8.10 7.52 -5.94
CA ARG A 122 -7.99 7.31 -4.49
C ARG A 122 -6.84 6.36 -4.20
N LEU A 123 -5.98 6.77 -3.30
CA LEU A 123 -4.90 5.93 -2.80
C LEU A 123 -5.38 5.21 -1.53
N VAL A 124 -5.23 3.89 -1.51
CA VAL A 124 -5.48 3.04 -0.35
C VAL A 124 -4.14 2.48 0.11
N ALA A 125 -3.66 2.91 1.27
CA ALA A 125 -2.39 2.48 1.84
C ALA A 125 -2.65 1.58 3.05
N THR A 126 -2.29 0.30 2.97
CA THR A 126 -2.47 -0.68 4.03
C THR A 126 -1.17 -1.03 4.74
N GLY A 127 -0.01 -0.64 4.18
CA GLY A 127 1.32 -0.79 4.76
C GLY A 127 1.93 0.53 5.26
N PRO A 128 3.22 0.51 5.64
CA PRO A 128 3.97 1.71 5.98
C PRO A 128 3.95 2.74 4.86
N LEU A 129 3.86 4.03 5.20
CA LEU A 129 3.58 5.10 4.24
C LEU A 129 4.79 5.58 3.43
N THR A 130 5.87 4.82 3.40
CA THR A 130 7.16 5.19 2.79
C THR A 130 7.02 5.54 1.31
N ASN A 131 6.33 4.70 0.51
CA ASN A 131 6.12 4.96 -0.92
C ASN A 131 5.34 6.26 -1.14
N VAL A 132 4.29 6.45 -0.36
CA VAL A 132 3.41 7.63 -0.44
C VAL A 132 4.17 8.91 -0.09
N ALA A 133 4.99 8.86 0.95
CA ALA A 133 5.81 10.00 1.37
C ALA A 133 6.89 10.35 0.32
N ILE A 134 7.53 9.34 -0.28
CA ILE A 134 8.48 9.56 -1.38
C ILE A 134 7.77 10.23 -2.56
N ALA A 135 6.59 9.71 -2.96
CA ALA A 135 5.81 10.27 -4.07
C ALA A 135 5.44 11.74 -3.81
N LEU A 136 4.88 12.06 -2.64
CA LEU A 136 4.50 13.43 -2.26
C LEU A 136 5.69 14.39 -2.12
N THR A 137 6.86 13.87 -1.75
CA THR A 137 8.08 14.67 -1.64
C THR A 137 8.70 14.94 -3.01
N LYS A 138 8.74 13.91 -3.87
CA LYS A 138 9.31 14.00 -5.22
C LYS A 138 8.42 14.82 -6.16
N TYR A 139 7.10 14.69 -6.01
CA TYR A 139 6.07 15.30 -6.84
C TYR A 139 5.08 16.10 -5.97
N PRO A 140 5.43 17.33 -5.55
CA PRO A 140 4.59 18.13 -4.64
C PRO A 140 3.18 18.43 -5.19
N GLU A 141 2.99 18.41 -6.50
CA GLU A 141 1.69 18.58 -7.18
C GLU A 141 0.78 17.37 -7.01
N LEU A 142 1.31 16.19 -6.67
CA LEU A 142 0.53 14.96 -6.45
C LEU A 142 -0.60 15.19 -5.43
N LYS A 143 -0.39 16.06 -4.44
CA LYS A 143 -1.41 16.44 -3.45
C LYS A 143 -2.69 17.03 -4.05
N THR A 144 -2.60 17.61 -5.25
CA THR A 144 -3.76 18.20 -5.97
C THR A 144 -4.34 17.24 -7.00
N LEU A 145 -3.59 16.20 -7.36
CA LEU A 145 -3.99 15.19 -8.34
C LEU A 145 -4.73 14.03 -7.67
N LEU A 146 -4.42 13.70 -6.43
CA LEU A 146 -5.15 12.67 -5.69
C LEU A 146 -6.50 13.18 -5.17
N HIS A 147 -7.53 12.35 -5.27
CA HIS A 147 -8.82 12.61 -4.64
C HIS A 147 -8.71 12.54 -3.10
N SER A 148 -8.09 11.49 -2.58
CA SER A 148 -7.93 11.23 -1.15
C SER A 148 -6.91 10.12 -0.90
N ILE A 149 -6.45 10.03 0.33
CA ILE A 149 -5.66 8.90 0.83
C ILE A 149 -6.46 8.23 1.94
N ALA A 150 -6.83 6.96 1.76
CA ALA A 150 -7.33 6.11 2.82
C ALA A 150 -6.17 5.25 3.32
N LEU A 151 -5.88 5.29 4.60
CA LEU A 151 -4.76 4.54 5.15
C LEU A 151 -5.18 3.70 6.37
N MET A 152 -4.57 2.53 6.50
CA MET A 152 -4.61 1.72 7.71
C MET A 152 -3.35 2.03 8.52
N GLY A 153 -3.55 2.54 9.72
CA GLY A 153 -2.43 2.86 10.62
C GLY A 153 -2.83 3.78 11.75
N GLY A 154 -1.93 3.84 12.72
CA GLY A 154 -2.11 4.66 13.91
C GLY A 154 -2.92 3.96 15.01
N ALA A 155 -2.90 4.57 16.19
CA ALA A 155 -3.56 4.04 17.37
C ALA A 155 -4.31 5.16 18.10
N ALA A 156 -5.63 5.03 18.23
CA ALA A 156 -6.46 5.99 18.97
C ALA A 156 -6.49 5.67 20.49
N VAL A 157 -6.44 4.41 20.87
CA VAL A 157 -6.62 3.93 22.26
C VAL A 157 -5.57 2.91 22.68
N GLY A 158 -4.55 2.66 21.90
CA GLY A 158 -3.50 1.71 22.18
C GLY A 158 -2.89 1.16 20.90
N GLY A 159 -1.59 0.93 20.92
CA GLY A 159 -0.85 0.40 19.79
C GLY A 159 -0.71 -1.11 19.86
N ASN A 160 -0.19 -1.70 18.78
CA ASN A 160 0.13 -3.12 18.69
C ASN A 160 1.64 -3.41 18.76
N VAL A 161 2.50 -2.40 18.56
CA VAL A 161 3.97 -2.52 18.71
C VAL A 161 4.43 -1.95 20.04
N THR A 162 3.89 -0.81 20.44
CA THR A 162 4.06 -0.21 21.76
C THR A 162 2.71 0.19 22.33
N PRO A 163 2.59 0.54 23.62
CA PRO A 163 1.32 1.01 24.17
C PRO A 163 0.70 2.20 23.42
N ALA A 164 1.47 2.93 22.63
CA ALA A 164 1.03 4.15 21.95
C ALA A 164 1.21 4.10 20.42
N ALA A 165 1.79 3.05 19.86
CA ALA A 165 2.10 3.00 18.41
C ALA A 165 1.59 1.74 17.74
N GLU A 166 0.90 1.94 16.63
CA GLU A 166 0.53 0.92 15.66
C GLU A 166 1.70 0.73 14.67
N PHE A 167 1.81 -0.48 14.11
CA PHE A 167 2.96 -0.95 13.34
C PHE A 167 3.30 -0.08 12.14
N ASN A 168 2.35 0.23 11.26
CA ASN A 168 2.62 0.98 10.02
C ASN A 168 3.16 2.38 10.32
N ILE A 169 2.63 3.03 11.36
CA ILE A 169 3.12 4.35 11.79
C ILE A 169 4.44 4.23 12.56
N TYR A 170 4.61 3.15 13.32
CA TYR A 170 5.85 2.91 14.06
C TYR A 170 7.03 2.60 13.14
N ASP A 171 6.80 1.86 12.07
CA ASP A 171 7.86 1.47 11.12
C ASP A 171 8.42 2.69 10.39
N ASP A 172 7.57 3.59 9.89
CA ASP A 172 8.02 4.85 9.25
C ASP A 172 7.23 6.09 9.73
N PRO A 173 7.51 6.61 10.93
CA PRO A 173 6.83 7.81 11.44
C PRO A 173 7.18 9.08 10.67
N ASP A 174 8.35 9.12 10.03
CA ASP A 174 8.76 10.26 9.20
C ASP A 174 7.91 10.32 7.94
N ALA A 175 7.67 9.18 7.30
CA ALA A 175 6.74 9.06 6.18
C ALA A 175 5.30 9.42 6.60
N ALA A 176 4.84 8.90 7.73
CA ALA A 176 3.53 9.24 8.27
C ALA A 176 3.36 10.75 8.48
N GLN A 177 4.37 11.41 9.05
CA GLN A 177 4.36 12.86 9.25
C GLN A 177 4.24 13.63 7.92
N ILE A 178 4.96 13.20 6.87
CA ILE A 178 4.90 13.81 5.54
C ILE A 178 3.48 13.66 4.97
N VAL A 179 2.90 12.46 5.03
CA VAL A 179 1.57 12.18 4.50
C VAL A 179 0.49 12.98 5.23
N PHE A 180 0.49 12.99 6.57
CA PHE A 180 -0.49 13.74 7.35
C PHE A 180 -0.38 15.27 7.16
N LYS A 181 0.81 15.78 6.84
CA LYS A 181 1.03 17.21 6.56
C LYS A 181 0.88 17.60 5.09
N SER A 182 0.63 16.67 4.19
CA SER A 182 0.59 16.91 2.74
C SER A 182 -0.54 17.82 2.29
N GLY A 183 -1.64 17.84 3.05
CA GLY A 183 -2.87 18.55 2.69
C GLY A 183 -3.83 17.72 1.82
N VAL A 184 -3.49 16.51 1.40
CA VAL A 184 -4.45 15.57 0.81
C VAL A 184 -5.40 15.13 1.92
N PRO A 185 -6.74 15.10 1.69
CA PRO A 185 -7.68 14.65 2.72
C PRO A 185 -7.38 13.20 3.15
N PRO A 186 -6.90 12.97 4.37
CA PRO A 186 -6.63 11.62 4.84
C PRO A 186 -7.86 11.03 5.51
N VAL A 187 -8.12 9.76 5.26
CA VAL A 187 -9.04 8.92 6.05
C VAL A 187 -8.18 7.85 6.70
N SER A 188 -7.93 7.98 8.00
CA SER A 188 -7.15 7.00 8.75
C SER A 188 -8.08 6.00 9.41
N TYR A 189 -7.90 4.72 9.10
CA TYR A 189 -8.49 3.61 9.81
C TYR A 189 -7.50 3.14 10.86
N THR A 190 -7.78 3.45 12.13
CA THR A 190 -6.92 3.06 13.24
C THR A 190 -7.27 1.64 13.69
N HIS A 191 -6.26 0.92 14.19
CA HIS A 191 -6.46 -0.39 14.78
C HIS A 191 -7.36 -0.28 16.02
N LEU A 192 -8.53 -0.92 15.95
CA LEU A 192 -9.41 -1.12 17.09
C LEU A 192 -9.06 -2.49 17.70
N THR A 193 -8.39 -2.48 18.83
CA THR A 193 -8.20 -3.69 19.64
C THR A 193 -9.47 -4.02 20.41
#